data_05c7e0e5c2c5061615ff64cc92710ba7
#
_entry.id   05c7e0e5c2c5061615ff64cc92710ba7
#
_cell.length_a   1.000
_cell.length_b   1.000
_cell.length_c   1.000
_cell.angle_alpha   90.00
_cell.angle_beta   90.00
_cell.angle_gamma   90.00
#
_symmetry.space_group_name_H-M   'P 1'
#
loop_
_entity.id
_entity.type
_entity.pdbx_description
1 polymer ?
#
loop_
_entity_poly.entity_id
_entity_poly.type
_entity_poly.pdbx_seq_one_letter_code
_entity_poly.pdbx_strand_id
1 'polypeptide(L)'
;RYFALYLTAMETFVNAFTQAGALLASFDADFLAIVGLSLRVSLSAVLVACVIGFPLGAAVALFRFPGRGLVSLLLNTFMGLPPVVVGLIVFLILSRSGPLGVLGLLFTPTAMIIAQAILVTPIIAALTRQIVEDLGREYDEQLRSLDAGPLNTLGTLIFDARFSLATTVLAGF
;
A
#
# COMPACT_ATOMS: atom_id res chain seq x y z
N ARG A 1 -22.49 -42.02 -1.07
CA ARG A 1 -21.61 -41.40 -0.05
C ARG A 1 -21.11 -40.01 -0.51
N TYR A 2 -20.65 -39.87 -1.77
CA TYR A 2 -20.21 -38.58 -2.33
C TYR A 2 -21.34 -37.58 -2.52
N PHE A 3 -22.55 -38.04 -2.90
CA PHE A 3 -23.71 -37.17 -3.09
C PHE A 3 -24.17 -36.49 -1.78
N ALA A 4 -24.12 -37.22 -0.66
CA ALA A 4 -24.42 -36.64 0.64
C ALA A 4 -23.39 -35.56 1.06
N LEU A 5 -22.11 -35.76 0.75
CA LEU A 5 -21.05 -34.77 0.96
C LEU A 5 -21.26 -33.49 0.13
N TYR A 6 -21.71 -33.62 -1.11
CA TYR A 6 -22.03 -32.47 -1.97
C TYR A 6 -23.22 -31.69 -1.45
N LEU A 7 -24.27 -32.36 -0.98
CA LEU A 7 -25.44 -31.70 -0.40
C LEU A 7 -25.10 -30.95 0.88
N THR A 8 -24.34 -31.56 1.80
CA THR A 8 -23.91 -30.88 3.03
C THR A 8 -22.98 -29.70 2.75
N ALA A 9 -22.09 -29.80 1.74
CA ALA A 9 -21.26 -28.68 1.33
C ALA A 9 -22.09 -27.53 0.75
N MET A 10 -23.06 -27.83 -0.12
CA MET A 10 -23.97 -26.80 -0.67
C MET A 10 -24.80 -26.13 0.42
N GLU A 11 -25.37 -26.89 1.35
CA GLU A 11 -26.12 -26.33 2.49
C GLU A 11 -25.23 -25.43 3.36
N THR A 12 -23.96 -25.82 3.59
CA THR A 12 -23.00 -25.01 4.34
C THR A 12 -22.71 -23.68 3.61
N PHE A 13 -22.53 -23.73 2.29
CA PHE A 13 -22.33 -22.50 1.49
C PHE A 13 -23.56 -21.59 1.53
N VAL A 14 -24.75 -22.11 1.28
CA VAL A 14 -26.01 -21.34 1.30
C VAL A 14 -26.22 -20.71 2.68
N ASN A 15 -26.00 -21.47 3.75
CA ASN A 15 -26.12 -20.97 5.12
C ASN A 15 -25.07 -19.88 5.42
N ALA A 16 -23.84 -20.04 4.94
CA ALA A 16 -22.80 -19.02 5.10
C ALA A 16 -23.15 -17.71 4.40
N PHE A 17 -23.67 -17.78 3.15
CA PHE A 17 -24.10 -16.59 2.42
C PHE A 17 -25.33 -15.91 3.03
N THR A 18 -26.30 -16.69 3.49
CA THR A 18 -27.50 -16.13 4.17
C THR A 18 -27.15 -15.48 5.49
N GLN A 19 -26.25 -16.08 6.28
CA GLN A 19 -25.75 -15.48 7.52
C GLN A 19 -24.93 -14.21 7.25
N ALA A 20 -24.04 -14.22 6.25
CA ALA A 20 -23.30 -13.04 5.84
C ALA A 20 -24.23 -11.91 5.39
N GLY A 21 -25.27 -12.24 4.60
CA GLY A 21 -26.31 -11.26 4.19
C GLY A 21 -27.08 -10.69 5.38
N ALA A 22 -27.44 -11.53 6.34
CA ALA A 22 -28.13 -11.11 7.56
C ALA A 22 -27.25 -10.20 8.44
N LEU A 23 -25.94 -10.51 8.59
CA LEU A 23 -24.99 -9.68 9.33
C LEU A 23 -24.79 -8.32 8.64
N LEU A 24 -24.69 -8.29 7.31
CA LEU A 24 -24.60 -7.04 6.54
C LEU A 24 -25.87 -6.19 6.70
N ALA A 25 -27.05 -6.81 6.73
CA ALA A 25 -28.32 -6.12 6.86
C ALA A 25 -28.63 -5.66 8.29
N SER A 26 -28.10 -6.35 9.31
CA SER A 26 -28.37 -6.02 10.72
C SER A 26 -27.58 -4.81 11.22
N PHE A 27 -26.51 -4.39 10.51
CA PHE A 27 -25.60 -3.33 10.97
C PHE A 27 -25.19 -3.48 12.45
N ASP A 28 -24.92 -4.74 12.84
CA ASP A 28 -24.58 -5.07 14.21
C ASP A 28 -23.38 -4.24 14.71
N ALA A 29 -23.39 -3.85 15.98
CA ALA A 29 -22.37 -3.00 16.58
C ALA A 29 -20.97 -3.62 16.48
N ASP A 30 -20.86 -4.92 16.67
CA ASP A 30 -19.60 -5.67 16.56
C ASP A 30 -19.07 -5.68 15.13
N PHE A 31 -19.97 -5.86 14.15
CA PHE A 31 -19.63 -5.80 12.73
C PHE A 31 -19.10 -4.41 12.35
N LEU A 32 -19.81 -3.35 12.76
CA LEU A 32 -19.38 -1.97 12.51
C LEU A 32 -18.04 -1.64 13.17
N ALA A 33 -17.79 -2.17 14.36
CA ALA A 33 -16.51 -1.99 15.05
C ALA A 33 -15.35 -2.65 14.28
N ILE A 34 -15.55 -3.86 13.74
CA ILE A 34 -14.55 -4.57 12.93
C ILE A 34 -14.27 -3.81 11.62
N VAL A 35 -15.32 -3.37 10.91
CA VAL A 35 -15.18 -2.59 9.68
C VAL A 35 -14.47 -1.26 9.96
N GLY A 36 -14.87 -0.57 11.03
CA GLY A 36 -14.25 0.68 11.44
C GLY A 36 -12.77 0.52 11.78
N LEU A 37 -12.43 -0.54 12.48
CA LEU A 37 -11.02 -0.87 12.78
C LEU A 37 -10.23 -1.16 11.50
N SER A 38 -10.77 -1.95 10.59
CA SER A 38 -10.13 -2.30 9.32
C SER A 38 -9.88 -1.06 8.47
N LEU A 39 -10.87 -0.19 8.31
CA LEU A 39 -10.73 1.08 7.60
C LEU A 39 -9.70 1.99 8.25
N ARG A 40 -9.73 2.12 9.57
CA ARG A 40 -8.75 2.93 10.30
C ARG A 40 -7.33 2.42 10.10
N VAL A 41 -7.11 1.12 10.16
CA VAL A 41 -5.80 0.50 9.96
C VAL A 41 -5.33 0.74 8.53
N SER A 42 -6.15 0.42 7.52
CA SER A 42 -5.79 0.59 6.10
C SER A 42 -5.53 2.05 5.73
N LEU A 43 -6.42 2.98 6.12
CA LEU A 43 -6.24 4.41 5.84
C LEU A 43 -4.98 4.96 6.50
N SER A 44 -4.71 4.58 7.76
CA SER A 44 -3.50 5.01 8.46
C SER A 44 -2.24 4.47 7.79
N ALA A 45 -2.24 3.21 7.37
CA ALA A 45 -1.11 2.58 6.69
C ALA A 45 -0.84 3.23 5.34
N VAL A 46 -1.89 3.47 4.53
CA VAL A 46 -1.77 4.15 3.23
C VAL A 46 -1.29 5.59 3.41
N LEU A 47 -1.78 6.32 4.41
CA LEU A 47 -1.33 7.68 4.68
C LEU A 47 0.18 7.73 5.02
N VAL A 48 0.65 6.84 5.88
CA VAL A 48 2.08 6.70 6.20
C VAL A 48 2.88 6.34 4.95
N ALA A 49 2.38 5.38 4.16
CA ALA A 49 3.01 4.97 2.91
C ALA A 49 3.07 6.09 1.87
N CYS A 50 2.05 6.97 1.78
CA CYS A 50 2.06 8.14 0.91
C CYS A 50 3.09 9.18 1.37
N VAL A 51 3.15 9.48 2.66
CA VAL A 51 4.11 10.44 3.23
C VAL A 51 5.56 10.04 2.94
N ILE A 52 5.85 8.75 2.92
CA ILE A 52 7.19 8.23 2.63
C ILE A 52 7.36 7.95 1.13
N GLY A 53 6.40 7.29 0.50
CA GLY A 53 6.47 6.77 -0.86
C GLY A 53 6.48 7.87 -1.93
N PHE A 54 5.65 8.92 -1.79
CA PHE A 54 5.61 10.01 -2.75
C PHE A 54 6.94 10.76 -2.84
N PRO A 55 7.53 11.25 -1.73
CA PRO A 55 8.83 11.92 -1.80
C PRO A 55 9.95 11.00 -2.30
N LEU A 56 9.92 9.73 -1.88
CA LEU A 56 10.93 8.75 -2.31
C LEU A 56 10.83 8.48 -3.81
N GLY A 57 9.64 8.21 -4.33
CA GLY A 57 9.41 7.97 -5.75
C GLY A 57 9.77 9.17 -6.61
N ALA A 58 9.33 10.37 -6.22
CA ALA A 58 9.64 11.62 -6.90
C ALA A 58 11.15 11.93 -6.87
N ALA A 59 11.82 11.72 -5.75
CA ALA A 59 13.27 11.92 -5.63
C ALA A 59 14.04 10.98 -6.56
N VAL A 60 13.68 9.70 -6.61
CA VAL A 60 14.31 8.72 -7.51
C VAL A 60 14.04 9.06 -8.98
N ALA A 61 12.88 9.63 -9.31
CA ALA A 61 12.56 10.04 -10.67
C ALA A 61 13.38 11.24 -11.15
N LEU A 62 13.53 12.27 -10.32
CA LEU A 62 14.09 13.56 -10.72
C LEU A 62 15.60 13.65 -10.51
N PHE A 63 16.11 13.11 -9.41
CA PHE A 63 17.54 13.27 -9.10
C PHE A 63 18.38 12.18 -9.76
N ARG A 64 19.48 12.59 -10.37
CA ARG A 64 20.51 11.71 -10.92
C ARG A 64 21.59 11.51 -9.87
N PHE A 65 21.63 10.36 -9.23
CA PHE A 65 22.63 9.99 -8.26
C PHE A 65 23.24 8.61 -8.56
N PRO A 66 24.48 8.33 -8.14
CA PRO A 66 25.06 7.00 -8.29
C PRO A 66 24.22 5.98 -7.49
N GLY A 67 23.86 4.85 -8.10
CA GLY A 67 22.99 3.86 -7.45
C GLY A 67 21.48 4.01 -7.71
N ARG A 68 21.02 5.04 -8.45
CA ARG A 68 19.61 5.23 -8.82
C ARG A 68 18.99 3.95 -9.44
N GLY A 69 19.73 3.27 -10.32
CA GLY A 69 19.27 2.04 -10.95
C GLY A 69 19.02 0.92 -9.94
N LEU A 70 19.90 0.80 -8.93
CA LEU A 70 19.71 -0.17 -7.85
C LEU A 70 18.49 0.16 -7.00
N VAL A 71 18.30 1.42 -6.63
CA VAL A 71 17.09 1.84 -5.86
C VAL A 71 15.82 1.56 -6.66
N SER A 72 15.80 1.89 -7.95
CA SER A 72 14.67 1.59 -8.83
C SER A 72 14.39 0.09 -8.93
N LEU A 73 15.45 -0.72 -9.06
CA LEU A 73 15.34 -2.18 -9.07
C LEU A 73 14.76 -2.70 -7.76
N LEU A 74 15.24 -2.22 -6.61
CA LEU A 74 14.75 -2.61 -5.30
C LEU A 74 13.28 -2.23 -5.10
N LEU A 75 12.87 -1.02 -5.47
CA LEU A 75 11.47 -0.60 -5.40
C LEU A 75 10.55 -1.51 -6.22
N ASN A 76 10.95 -1.83 -7.45
CA ASN A 76 10.19 -2.75 -8.31
C ASN A 76 10.15 -4.17 -7.75
N THR A 77 11.26 -4.65 -7.17
CA THR A 77 11.33 -5.99 -6.55
C THR A 77 10.46 -6.05 -5.30
N PHE A 78 10.49 -5.01 -4.47
CA PHE A 78 9.70 -4.96 -3.24
C PHE A 78 8.20 -4.79 -3.49
N MET A 79 7.81 -4.18 -4.62
CA MET A 79 6.41 -4.13 -5.05
C MET A 79 5.82 -5.55 -5.27
N GLY A 80 6.66 -6.52 -5.64
CA GLY A 80 6.26 -7.93 -5.84
C GLY A 80 6.39 -8.82 -4.60
N LEU A 81 6.73 -8.29 -3.42
CA LEU A 81 6.87 -9.10 -2.22
C LEU A 81 5.54 -9.72 -1.77
N PRO A 82 5.52 -11.05 -1.48
CA PRO A 82 4.34 -11.68 -0.92
C PRO A 82 4.00 -11.08 0.45
N PRO A 83 2.73 -10.66 0.69
CA PRO A 83 2.31 -10.08 1.97
C PRO A 83 2.61 -10.95 3.19
N VAL A 84 2.57 -12.28 3.01
CA VAL A 84 2.87 -13.26 4.06
C VAL A 84 4.32 -13.14 4.54
N VAL A 85 5.27 -12.91 3.62
CA VAL A 85 6.69 -12.75 3.97
C VAL A 85 6.90 -11.48 4.79
N VAL A 86 6.30 -10.37 4.36
CA VAL A 86 6.37 -9.09 5.10
C VAL A 86 5.74 -9.25 6.49
N GLY A 87 4.56 -9.87 6.56
CA GLY A 87 3.88 -10.14 7.84
C GLY A 87 4.73 -10.99 8.78
N LEU A 88 5.40 -12.03 8.27
CA LEU A 88 6.29 -12.87 9.06
C LEU A 88 7.51 -12.11 9.58
N ILE A 89 8.13 -11.29 8.74
CA ILE A 89 9.29 -10.46 9.14
C ILE A 89 8.88 -9.49 10.25
N VAL A 90 7.76 -8.78 10.06
CA VAL A 90 7.24 -7.85 11.08
C VAL A 90 6.89 -8.59 12.37
N PHE A 91 6.26 -9.77 12.27
CA PHE A 91 5.98 -10.61 13.41
C PHE A 91 7.25 -10.99 14.18
N LEU A 92 8.30 -11.45 13.49
CA LEU A 92 9.57 -11.84 14.13
C LEU A 92 10.25 -10.64 14.80
N ILE A 93 10.22 -9.46 14.17
CA ILE A 93 10.81 -8.23 14.72
C ILE A 93 10.07 -7.74 15.97
N LEU A 94 8.74 -7.81 15.97
CA LEU A 94 7.88 -7.34 17.06
C LEU A 94 7.60 -8.41 18.12
N SER A 95 8.00 -9.67 17.91
CA SER A 95 7.82 -10.75 18.87
C SER A 95 8.63 -10.50 20.16
N ARG A 96 8.24 -11.12 21.26
CA ARG A 96 8.92 -10.96 22.56
C ARG A 96 10.41 -11.30 22.52
N SER A 97 10.81 -12.22 21.64
CA SER A 97 12.22 -12.58 21.39
C SER A 97 12.89 -11.74 20.31
N GLY A 98 12.14 -10.87 19.65
CA GLY A 98 12.65 -10.00 18.57
C GLY A 98 13.24 -8.68 19.09
N PRO A 99 13.97 -7.94 18.22
CA PRO A 99 14.67 -6.72 18.62
C PRO A 99 13.74 -5.60 19.08
N LEU A 100 12.48 -5.55 18.61
CA LEU A 100 11.48 -4.58 19.01
C LEU A 100 10.38 -5.15 19.93
N GLY A 101 10.58 -6.34 20.47
CA GLY A 101 9.62 -6.99 21.37
C GLY A 101 9.32 -6.21 22.66
N VAL A 102 10.27 -5.36 23.10
CA VAL A 102 10.12 -4.47 24.25
C VAL A 102 8.96 -3.49 24.08
N LEU A 103 8.59 -3.13 22.83
CA LEU A 103 7.49 -2.21 22.53
C LEU A 103 6.10 -2.80 22.79
N GLY A 104 5.97 -4.13 22.94
CA GLY A 104 4.70 -4.79 23.20
C GLY A 104 3.62 -4.59 22.14
N LEU A 105 4.01 -4.30 20.89
CA LEU A 105 3.08 -3.94 19.80
C LEU A 105 2.44 -5.15 19.12
N LEU A 106 2.97 -6.35 19.34
CA LEU A 106 2.46 -7.56 18.71
C LEU A 106 0.97 -7.77 19.05
N PHE A 107 0.18 -8.14 18.05
CA PHE A 107 -1.29 -8.30 18.13
C PHE A 107 -2.06 -7.00 18.38
N THR A 108 -1.47 -5.85 18.14
CA THR A 108 -2.16 -4.55 18.21
C THR A 108 -2.48 -4.01 16.81
N PRO A 109 -3.46 -3.10 16.67
CA PRO A 109 -3.71 -2.40 15.41
C PRO A 109 -2.47 -1.65 14.87
N THR A 110 -1.60 -1.18 15.76
CA THR A 110 -0.34 -0.51 15.38
C THR A 110 0.60 -1.46 14.63
N ALA A 111 0.73 -2.73 15.04
CA ALA A 111 1.53 -3.71 14.30
C ALA A 111 0.97 -3.96 12.90
N MET A 112 -0.37 -3.97 12.75
CA MET A 112 -1.03 -4.12 11.45
C MET A 112 -0.72 -2.92 10.55
N ILE A 113 -0.79 -1.69 11.08
CA ILE A 113 -0.44 -0.46 10.35
C ILE A 113 1.01 -0.50 9.88
N ILE A 114 1.94 -0.91 10.74
CA ILE A 114 3.36 -1.02 10.39
C ILE A 114 3.56 -2.03 9.25
N ALA A 115 2.98 -3.21 9.36
CA ALA A 115 3.12 -4.26 8.34
C ALA A 115 2.55 -3.81 6.99
N GLN A 116 1.37 -3.20 6.97
CA GLN A 116 0.75 -2.68 5.76
C GLN A 116 1.54 -1.48 5.19
N ALA A 117 2.02 -0.56 6.02
CA ALA A 117 2.83 0.57 5.55
C ALA A 117 4.14 0.10 4.89
N ILE A 118 4.81 -0.90 5.46
CA ILE A 118 6.02 -1.50 4.86
C ILE A 118 5.71 -2.13 3.50
N LEU A 119 4.57 -2.79 3.37
CA LEU A 119 4.15 -3.41 2.11
C LEU A 119 3.76 -2.38 1.03
N VAL A 120 3.00 -1.36 1.43
CA VAL A 120 2.42 -0.39 0.49
C VAL A 120 3.42 0.69 0.07
N THR A 121 4.37 1.06 0.93
CA THR A 121 5.37 2.10 0.63
C THR A 121 6.14 1.88 -0.68
N PRO A 122 6.73 0.70 -0.95
CA PRO A 122 7.43 0.47 -2.22
C PRO A 122 6.49 0.51 -3.43
N ILE A 123 5.24 0.11 -3.29
CA ILE A 123 4.24 0.19 -4.36
C ILE A 123 4.00 1.67 -4.73
N ILE A 124 3.69 2.51 -3.74
CA ILE A 124 3.47 3.94 -3.96
C ILE A 124 4.74 4.60 -4.53
N ALA A 125 5.91 4.30 -3.98
CA ALA A 125 7.16 4.88 -4.45
C ALA A 125 7.50 4.48 -5.89
N ALA A 126 7.33 3.20 -6.26
CA ALA A 126 7.60 2.71 -7.60
C ALA A 126 6.64 3.32 -8.64
N LEU A 127 5.33 3.35 -8.36
CA LEU A 127 4.33 3.94 -9.24
C LEU A 127 4.52 5.46 -9.36
N THR A 128 4.80 6.16 -8.27
CA THR A 128 5.09 7.60 -8.31
C THR A 128 6.30 7.90 -9.16
N ARG A 129 7.40 7.13 -8.99
CA ARG A 129 8.58 7.26 -9.83
C ARG A 129 8.24 7.12 -11.31
N GLN A 130 7.46 6.09 -11.67
CA GLN A 130 7.07 5.82 -13.03
C GLN A 130 6.25 6.97 -13.64
N ILE A 131 5.24 7.44 -12.91
CA ILE A 131 4.39 8.57 -13.34
C ILE A 131 5.24 9.83 -13.56
N VAL A 132 6.13 10.17 -12.63
CA VAL A 132 6.98 11.37 -12.73
C VAL A 132 8.00 11.25 -13.87
N GLU A 133 8.57 10.06 -14.09
CA GLU A 133 9.47 9.81 -15.22
C GLU A 133 8.77 9.92 -16.57
N ASP A 134 7.55 9.39 -16.70
CA ASP A 134 6.79 9.42 -17.94
C ASP A 134 6.35 10.85 -18.29
N LEU A 135 5.80 11.60 -17.32
CA LEU A 135 5.49 13.01 -17.50
C LEU A 135 6.74 13.86 -17.76
N GLY A 136 7.85 13.57 -17.08
CA GLY A 136 9.10 14.25 -17.30
C GLY A 136 9.63 14.09 -18.72
N ARG A 137 9.41 12.95 -19.36
CA ARG A 137 9.77 12.72 -20.78
C ARG A 137 8.81 13.45 -21.72
N GLU A 138 7.53 13.47 -21.39
CA GLU A 138 6.50 14.15 -22.21
C GLU A 138 6.72 15.66 -22.24
N TYR A 139 7.08 16.26 -21.10
CA TYR A 139 7.29 17.70 -20.96
C TYR A 139 8.75 18.14 -21.10
N ASP A 140 9.69 17.26 -21.48
CA ASP A 140 11.15 17.56 -21.50
C ASP A 140 11.48 18.80 -22.35
N GLU A 141 10.89 18.94 -23.55
CA GLU A 141 11.12 20.09 -24.43
C GLU A 141 10.54 21.39 -23.86
N GLN A 142 9.37 21.32 -23.25
CA GLN A 142 8.69 22.48 -22.65
C GLN A 142 9.42 22.96 -21.39
N LEU A 143 9.83 22.06 -20.54
CA LEU A 143 10.55 22.36 -19.30
C LEU A 143 11.94 22.95 -19.59
N ARG A 144 12.62 22.46 -20.62
CA ARG A 144 13.90 23.02 -21.07
C ARG A 144 13.76 24.41 -21.68
N SER A 145 12.71 24.67 -22.46
CA SER A 145 12.48 26.00 -23.06
C SER A 145 12.16 27.06 -22.00
N LEU A 146 11.61 26.67 -20.86
CA LEU A 146 11.28 27.54 -19.73
C LEU A 146 12.42 27.66 -18.69
N ASP A 147 13.55 26.99 -18.91
CA ASP A 147 14.70 26.92 -17.97
C ASP A 147 14.24 26.57 -16.52
N ALA A 148 13.26 25.66 -16.45
CA ALA A 148 12.64 25.29 -15.18
C ALA A 148 13.61 24.52 -14.28
N GLY A 149 13.91 25.06 -13.09
CA GLY A 149 14.70 24.35 -12.09
C GLY A 149 14.01 23.10 -11.58
N PRO A 150 14.75 22.15 -10.96
CA PRO A 150 14.22 20.83 -10.57
C PRO A 150 13.03 20.90 -9.59
N LEU A 151 12.97 21.91 -8.73
CA LEU A 151 11.85 22.09 -7.79
C LEU A 151 10.58 22.60 -8.49
N ASN A 152 10.71 23.52 -9.47
CA ASN A 152 9.59 24.00 -10.26
C ASN A 152 9.05 22.90 -11.18
N THR A 153 9.96 22.13 -11.79
CA THR A 153 9.64 20.92 -12.55
C THR A 153 8.83 19.95 -11.70
N LEU A 154 9.28 19.66 -10.46
CA LEU A 154 8.56 18.77 -9.55
C LEU A 154 7.15 19.26 -9.25
N GLY A 155 7.01 20.56 -8.94
CA GLY A 155 5.70 21.16 -8.64
C GLY A 155 4.71 21.02 -9.80
N THR A 156 5.15 21.30 -11.02
CA THR A 156 4.35 21.18 -12.25
C THR A 156 3.95 19.72 -12.51
N LEU A 157 4.93 18.80 -12.47
CA LEU A 157 4.70 17.38 -12.71
C LEU A 157 3.76 16.76 -11.67
N ILE A 158 3.90 17.10 -10.38
CA ILE A 158 3.00 16.61 -9.34
C ILE A 158 1.59 17.16 -9.50
N PHE A 159 1.44 18.42 -9.89
CA PHE A 159 0.13 19.03 -10.14
C PHE A 159 -0.59 18.34 -11.29
N ASP A 160 0.10 18.06 -12.39
CA ASP A 160 -0.46 17.36 -13.54
C ASP A 160 -0.70 15.87 -13.24
N ALA A 161 0.19 15.26 -12.44
CA ALA A 161 0.08 13.88 -12.01
C ALA A 161 -1.01 13.61 -10.96
N ARG A 162 -1.66 14.65 -10.40
CA ARG A 162 -2.55 14.50 -9.22
C ARG A 162 -3.60 13.40 -9.35
N PHE A 163 -4.20 13.21 -10.53
CA PHE A 163 -5.18 12.16 -10.75
C PHE A 163 -4.53 10.77 -10.81
N SER A 164 -3.38 10.66 -11.48
CA SER A 164 -2.60 9.41 -11.53
C SER A 164 -2.03 9.05 -10.15
N LEU A 165 -1.63 10.04 -9.35
CA LEU A 165 -1.20 9.82 -7.97
C LEU A 165 -2.38 9.39 -7.07
N ALA A 166 -3.58 9.93 -7.31
CA ALA A 166 -4.78 9.47 -6.60
C ALA A 166 -5.10 7.99 -6.90
N THR A 167 -4.95 7.54 -8.16
CA THR A 167 -5.11 6.12 -8.50
C THR A 167 -4.04 5.25 -7.85
N THR A 168 -2.81 5.77 -7.68
CA THR A 168 -1.74 5.08 -6.95
C THR A 168 -2.10 4.86 -5.47
N VAL A 169 -2.74 5.85 -4.84
CA VAL A 169 -3.24 5.72 -3.45
C VAL A 169 -4.32 4.64 -3.35
N LEU A 170 -5.25 4.61 -4.32
CA LEU A 170 -6.28 3.57 -4.40
C LEU A 170 -5.69 2.17 -4.62
N ALA A 171 -4.62 2.06 -5.38
CA ALA A 171 -3.91 0.79 -5.57
C ALA A 171 -3.18 0.30 -4.31
N GLY A 172 -2.82 1.21 -3.40
CA GLY A 172 -2.22 0.89 -2.11
C GLY A 172 -3.23 0.55 -1.01
N PHE A 173 -4.50 0.92 -1.20
CA PHE A 173 -5.59 0.64 -0.27
C PHE A 173 -6.15 -0.77 -0.46
#